data_b4718fe13ba434d1ab3a42e2f915b593
#
_entry.id   b4718fe13ba434d1ab3a42e2f915b593
#
_cell.length_a   1.000
_cell.length_b   1.000
_cell.length_c   1.000
_cell.angle_alpha   90.00
_cell.angle_beta   90.00
_cell.angle_gamma   90.00
#
_symmetry.space_group_name_H-M   'P 1'
#
loop_
_entity.id
_entity.type
_entity.pdbx_description
1 polymer ?
#
loop_
_entity_poly.entity_id
_entity_poly.type
_entity_poly.pdbx_seq_one_letter_code
_entity_poly.pdbx_strand_id
1 'polypeptide(L)'
;MASTIRVRATSSGETTEVQALIQHPMDSGFVKDAKGEIIPPHFIQQLTFEHDGKPVFTADWGGGVSKDPYVKFAFKGGKKGDELKISWVDNKGATDTTTAKIQ
;
A
#
# COMPACT_ATOMS: atom_id res chain seq x y z
N MET A 1 -13.57 -11.91 -1.55
CA MET A 1 -12.59 -11.46 -2.54
C MET A 1 -11.23 -11.27 -1.92
N ALA A 2 -10.19 -11.68 -2.61
CA ALA A 2 -8.84 -11.47 -2.13
C ALA A 2 -8.50 -9.98 -2.19
N SER A 3 -7.78 -9.50 -1.18
CA SER A 3 -7.28 -8.13 -1.16
C SER A 3 -6.23 -7.93 -2.26
N THR A 4 -6.10 -6.69 -2.74
CA THR A 4 -5.03 -6.28 -3.65
C THR A 4 -3.70 -6.11 -2.92
N ILE A 5 -3.72 -6.12 -1.59
CA ILE A 5 -2.56 -5.86 -0.74
C ILE A 5 -2.00 -7.18 -0.22
N ARG A 6 -0.71 -7.40 -0.48
CA ARG A 6 0.04 -8.51 0.11
C ARG A 6 1.05 -7.91 1.07
N VAL A 7 0.98 -8.28 2.33
CA VAL A 7 1.79 -7.66 3.38
C VAL A 7 2.40 -8.74 4.28
N ARG A 8 3.66 -8.51 4.65
CA ARG A 8 4.37 -9.31 5.64
C ARG A 8 4.97 -8.37 6.67
N ALA A 9 4.75 -8.68 7.93
CA ALA A 9 5.32 -7.91 9.03
C ALA A 9 6.04 -8.86 9.99
N THR A 10 7.26 -8.52 10.36
CA THR A 10 8.10 -9.38 11.22
C THR A 10 8.68 -8.54 12.34
N SER A 11 8.42 -8.98 13.58
CA SER A 11 9.00 -8.35 14.77
C SER A 11 10.44 -8.81 14.94
N SER A 12 11.33 -7.86 15.23
CA SER A 12 12.76 -8.13 15.50
C SER A 12 13.21 -7.20 16.60
N GLY A 13 13.19 -7.69 17.85
CA GLY A 13 13.53 -6.88 18.99
C GLY A 13 12.50 -5.77 19.21
N GLU A 14 12.98 -4.52 19.17
CA GLU A 14 12.11 -3.35 19.42
C GLU A 14 11.51 -2.76 18.16
N THR A 15 11.78 -3.36 17.00
CA THR A 15 11.29 -2.88 15.73
C THR A 15 10.48 -3.93 15.01
N THR A 16 9.61 -3.45 14.12
CA THR A 16 8.86 -4.32 13.20
C THR A 16 9.18 -3.91 11.77
N GLU A 17 9.61 -4.88 10.97
CA GLU A 17 9.86 -4.67 9.55
C GLU A 17 8.62 -5.04 8.75
N VAL A 18 8.23 -4.17 7.82
CA VAL A 18 7.03 -4.36 7.02
C VAL A 18 7.39 -4.34 5.55
N GLN A 19 6.87 -5.30 4.80
CA GLN A 19 6.99 -5.38 3.35
C GLN A 19 5.60 -5.52 2.78
N ALA A 20 5.28 -4.73 1.77
CA ALA A 20 3.96 -4.77 1.15
C ALA A 20 4.06 -4.63 -0.36
N LEU A 21 3.26 -5.42 -1.07
CA LEU A 21 3.08 -5.32 -2.51
C LEU A 21 1.61 -5.06 -2.77
N ILE A 22 1.32 -3.99 -3.50
CA ILE A 22 -0.06 -3.60 -3.79
C ILE A 22 -0.32 -3.79 -5.28
N GLN A 23 -1.36 -4.55 -5.64
CA GLN A 23 -1.75 -4.71 -7.04
C GLN A 23 -2.61 -3.53 -7.45
N HIS A 24 -2.05 -2.64 -8.26
CA HIS A 24 -2.74 -1.45 -8.75
C HIS A 24 -2.07 -1.00 -10.05
N PRO A 25 -2.85 -0.57 -11.06
CA PRO A 25 -2.26 -0.17 -12.34
C PRO A 25 -1.35 1.04 -12.29
N MET A 26 -1.59 1.98 -11.39
CA MET A 26 -0.79 3.20 -11.25
C MET A 26 -0.60 3.92 -12.59
N ASP A 27 -1.69 4.12 -13.32
CA ASP A 27 -1.67 4.83 -14.61
C ASP A 27 -1.49 6.32 -14.41
N SER A 28 -0.50 6.89 -15.10
CA SER A 28 -0.12 8.30 -14.92
C SER A 28 -1.03 9.29 -15.65
N GLY A 29 -1.74 8.83 -16.68
CA GLY A 29 -2.49 9.71 -17.57
C GLY A 29 -1.67 10.19 -18.76
N PHE A 30 -0.42 9.74 -18.92
CA PHE A 30 0.45 10.13 -20.02
C PHE A 30 0.78 8.98 -20.96
N VAL A 31 0.19 7.80 -20.74
CA VAL A 31 0.47 6.60 -21.54
C VAL A 31 -0.69 6.37 -22.49
N LYS A 32 -0.39 5.97 -23.73
CA LYS A 32 -1.40 5.62 -24.74
C LYS A 32 -1.56 4.11 -24.82
N ASP A 33 -2.78 3.66 -25.06
CA ASP A 33 -3.08 2.26 -25.31
C ASP A 33 -2.74 1.87 -26.75
N ALA A 34 -3.03 0.61 -27.12
CA ALA A 34 -2.76 0.09 -28.45
C ALA A 34 -3.53 0.82 -29.56
N LYS A 35 -4.62 1.51 -29.22
CA LYS A 35 -5.44 2.28 -30.15
C LYS A 35 -4.99 3.73 -30.27
N GLY A 36 -3.96 4.13 -29.53
CA GLY A 36 -3.47 5.49 -29.50
C GLY A 36 -4.25 6.42 -28.59
N GLU A 37 -5.17 5.89 -27.81
CA GLU A 37 -5.94 6.68 -26.84
C GLU A 37 -5.21 6.75 -25.51
N ILE A 38 -5.28 7.92 -24.86
CA ILE A 38 -4.65 8.11 -23.56
C ILE A 38 -5.38 7.27 -22.51
N ILE A 39 -4.63 6.46 -21.80
CA ILE A 39 -5.17 5.70 -20.66
C ILE A 39 -5.44 6.71 -19.53
N PRO A 40 -6.69 6.80 -19.02
CA PRO A 40 -7.00 7.76 -17.96
C PRO A 40 -6.16 7.55 -16.73
N PRO A 41 -5.81 8.61 -15.99
CA PRO A 41 -5.05 8.45 -14.76
C PRO A 41 -5.81 7.59 -13.74
N HIS A 42 -5.11 6.61 -13.19
CA HIS A 42 -5.67 5.72 -12.18
C HIS A 42 -4.53 5.28 -11.26
N PHE A 43 -4.40 5.96 -10.13
CA PHE A 43 -3.29 5.75 -9.22
C PHE A 43 -3.73 5.91 -7.77
N ILE A 44 -3.03 5.24 -6.87
CA ILE A 44 -3.24 5.39 -5.43
C ILE A 44 -2.77 6.77 -5.02
N GLN A 45 -3.60 7.49 -4.28
CA GLN A 45 -3.26 8.82 -3.76
C GLN A 45 -2.70 8.75 -2.35
N GLN A 46 -3.19 7.85 -1.53
CA GLN A 46 -2.71 7.71 -0.16
C GLN A 46 -2.73 6.25 0.26
N LEU A 47 -1.63 5.85 0.92
CA LEU A 47 -1.46 4.51 1.50
C LEU A 47 -1.14 4.70 2.97
N THR A 48 -1.85 4.01 3.85
CA THR A 48 -1.66 4.13 5.30
C THR A 48 -1.51 2.76 5.95
N PHE A 49 -0.53 2.67 6.84
CA PHE A 49 -0.34 1.51 7.71
C PHE A 49 -0.60 1.95 9.14
N GLU A 50 -1.46 1.23 9.85
CA GLU A 50 -1.81 1.52 11.24
C GLU A 50 -1.47 0.34 12.15
N HIS A 51 -0.97 0.67 13.34
CA HIS A 51 -0.72 -0.28 14.42
C HIS A 51 -1.42 0.23 15.67
N ASP A 52 -2.29 -0.60 16.27
CA ASP A 52 -3.10 -0.23 17.44
C ASP A 52 -3.90 1.07 17.19
N GLY A 53 -4.43 1.22 15.97
CA GLY A 53 -5.24 2.39 15.62
C GLY A 53 -4.43 3.65 15.35
N LYS A 54 -3.10 3.57 15.35
CA LYS A 54 -2.22 4.72 15.11
C LYS A 54 -1.45 4.55 13.81
N PRO A 55 -1.40 5.58 12.95
CA PRO A 55 -0.61 5.49 11.74
C PRO A 55 0.87 5.34 12.07
N VAL A 56 1.52 4.34 11.48
CA VAL A 56 2.98 4.14 11.60
C VAL A 56 3.70 4.49 10.30
N PHE A 57 2.96 4.58 9.21
CA PHE A 57 3.50 4.96 7.91
C PHE A 57 2.36 5.46 7.02
N THR A 58 2.55 6.61 6.40
CA THR A 58 1.61 7.16 5.42
C THR A 58 2.40 7.62 4.20
N ALA A 59 1.96 7.22 3.02
CA ALA A 59 2.55 7.64 1.76
C ALA A 59 1.52 8.39 0.94
N ASP A 60 1.89 9.55 0.43
CA ASP A 60 1.10 10.30 -0.54
C ASP A 60 1.72 10.05 -1.90
N TRP A 61 0.96 9.39 -2.78
CA TRP A 61 1.46 8.97 -4.09
C TRP A 61 0.74 9.71 -5.21
N GLY A 62 1.32 9.64 -6.40
CA GLY A 62 0.76 10.21 -7.60
C GLY A 62 1.06 9.31 -8.79
N GLY A 63 0.84 9.83 -10.00
CA GLY A 63 1.03 9.09 -11.24
C GLY A 63 2.47 8.71 -11.56
N GLY A 64 3.44 9.15 -10.76
CA GLY A 64 4.86 8.80 -10.96
C GLY A 64 5.29 7.49 -10.33
N VAL A 65 4.40 6.82 -9.59
CA VAL A 65 4.71 5.55 -8.95
C VAL A 65 4.45 4.41 -9.94
N SER A 66 5.37 3.44 -9.98
CA SER A 66 5.28 2.31 -10.90
C SER A 66 4.10 1.39 -10.57
N LYS A 67 3.65 0.64 -11.59
CA LYS A 67 2.62 -0.38 -11.45
C LYS A 67 3.00 -1.39 -10.35
N ASP A 68 2.00 -1.83 -9.60
CA ASP A 68 2.15 -2.81 -8.52
C ASP A 68 3.25 -2.39 -7.54
N PRO A 69 3.08 -1.24 -6.87
CA PRO A 69 4.15 -0.68 -6.05
C PRO A 69 4.50 -1.56 -4.86
N TYR A 70 5.79 -1.60 -4.57
CA TYR A 70 6.36 -2.33 -3.44
C TYR A 70 6.84 -1.33 -2.39
N VAL A 71 6.51 -1.60 -1.13
CA VAL A 71 6.87 -0.75 0.00
C VAL A 71 7.59 -1.57 1.05
N LYS A 72 8.69 -1.05 1.57
CA LYS A 72 9.42 -1.66 2.67
C LYS A 72 9.80 -0.58 3.67
N PHE A 73 9.48 -0.81 4.93
CA PHE A 73 9.84 0.12 6.01
C PHE A 73 9.92 -0.63 7.34
N ALA A 74 10.43 0.05 8.36
CA ALA A 74 10.44 -0.47 9.71
C ALA A 74 9.94 0.61 10.66
N PHE A 75 9.26 0.20 11.72
CA PHE A 75 8.83 1.13 12.77
C PHE A 75 9.19 0.57 14.13
N LYS A 76 9.33 1.48 15.10
CA LYS A 76 9.59 1.08 16.48
C LYS A 76 8.31 0.58 17.11
N GLY A 77 8.42 -0.54 17.83
CA GLY A 77 7.28 -1.14 18.49
C GLY A 77 6.75 -2.33 17.74
N GLY A 78 5.56 -2.76 18.11
CA GLY A 78 4.95 -3.94 17.54
C GLY A 78 5.44 -5.21 18.20
N LYS A 79 4.53 -6.14 18.39
CA LYS A 79 4.83 -7.44 18.98
C LYS A 79 4.24 -8.52 18.12
N LYS A 80 4.86 -9.69 18.13
CA LYS A 80 4.31 -10.86 17.47
C LYS A 80 2.85 -11.07 17.90
N GLY A 81 1.97 -11.21 16.93
CA GLY A 81 0.54 -11.36 17.17
C GLY A 81 -0.26 -10.08 17.09
N ASP A 82 0.39 -8.91 17.16
CA ASP A 82 -0.29 -7.63 16.96
C ASP A 82 -0.77 -7.52 15.52
N GLU A 83 -1.79 -6.70 15.32
CA GLU A 83 -2.41 -6.56 14.01
C GLU A 83 -2.03 -5.21 13.37
N LEU A 84 -1.67 -5.27 12.10
CA LEU A 84 -1.49 -4.08 11.27
C LEU A 84 -2.69 -3.94 10.34
N LYS A 85 -3.17 -2.73 10.17
CA LYS A 85 -4.21 -2.41 9.21
C LYS A 85 -3.60 -1.61 8.08
N ILE A 86 -3.81 -2.05 6.85
CA ILE A 86 -3.28 -1.41 5.65
C ILE A 86 -4.44 -0.99 4.77
N SER A 87 -4.44 0.27 4.35
CA SER A 87 -5.50 0.80 3.49
C SER A 87 -4.95 1.78 2.48
N TRP A 88 -5.61 1.86 1.32
CA TRP A 88 -5.29 2.86 0.32
C TRP A 88 -6.58 3.41 -0.30
N VAL A 89 -6.45 4.62 -0.84
CA VAL A 89 -7.50 5.25 -1.64
C VAL A 89 -6.86 5.77 -2.92
N ASP A 90 -7.55 5.58 -4.05
CA ASP A 90 -7.04 6.05 -5.34
C ASP A 90 -7.81 7.27 -5.83
N ASN A 91 -7.38 7.81 -6.97
CA ASN A 91 -7.96 9.03 -7.55
C ASN A 91 -9.37 8.82 -8.09
N LYS A 92 -9.81 7.58 -8.23
CA LYS A 92 -11.18 7.26 -8.66
C LYS A 92 -12.12 7.01 -7.48
N GLY A 93 -11.63 7.18 -6.26
CA GLY A 93 -12.40 6.94 -5.05
C GLY A 93 -12.48 5.48 -4.63
N ALA A 94 -11.79 4.59 -5.32
CA ALA A 94 -11.71 3.19 -4.90
C ALA A 94 -10.77 3.07 -3.70
N THR A 95 -11.05 2.09 -2.86
CA THR A 95 -10.26 1.85 -1.66
C THR A 95 -10.16 0.35 -1.41
N ASP A 96 -9.12 -0.05 -0.72
CA ASP A 96 -8.97 -1.43 -0.24
C ASP A 96 -8.34 -1.39 1.15
N THR A 97 -8.70 -2.35 1.95
CA THR A 97 -8.20 -2.46 3.33
C THR A 97 -7.95 -3.92 3.64
N THR A 98 -6.84 -4.19 4.28
CA THR A 98 -6.52 -5.53 4.78
C THR A 98 -5.85 -5.43 6.13
N THR A 99 -5.79 -6.55 6.83
CA THR A 99 -5.06 -6.65 8.10
C THR A 99 -4.04 -7.78 8.00
N ALA A 100 -2.95 -7.64 8.74
CA ALA A 100 -1.93 -8.67 8.82
C ALA A 100 -1.41 -8.75 10.24
N LYS A 101 -1.11 -9.95 10.70
CA LYS A 101 -0.53 -10.15 12.01
C LYS A 101 0.98 -10.09 11.94
N ILE A 102 1.59 -9.43 12.90
CA ILE A 102 3.04 -9.38 13.04
C ILE A 102 3.55 -10.76 13.46
N GLN A 103 4.49 -11.26 12.72
CA GLN A 103 5.11 -12.57 12.94
C GLN A 103 6.39 -12.45 13.79
#